data_751cd299794874600858fbe98320acc5
#
_entry.id   751cd299794874600858fbe98320acc5
#
_cell.length_a   1.000
_cell.length_b   1.000
_cell.length_c   1.000
_cell.angle_alpha   90.00
_cell.angle_beta   90.00
_cell.angle_gamma   90.00
#
_symmetry.space_group_name_H-M   'P 1'
#
loop_
_entity.id
_entity.type
_entity.pdbx_description
1 polymer ?
#
loop_
_entity_poly.entity_id
_entity_poly.type
_entity_poly.pdbx_seq_one_letter_code
_entity_poly.pdbx_strand_id
1 'polypeptide(L)'
;MRKTDINKFTDETGLETAGENAAVKGTKGFLSVVWKVVSTLLMILLIACVVVGVSVSIYLFGLANEPTGIDLNASKLQLTSFIYVNGKDGKPVEYQRLHSTENRVWVDYEDIPKQMKDAMVAIEDKRFYEHSGVDWVRTMGAVLNLASGSDGYGGSTLTQQLIKNITDDNAVSITRKLREIFRALNLEREFTK
;
A
#
# COMPACT_ATOMS: atom_id res chain seq x y z
N MET A 1 -29.34 77.77 43.24
CA MET A 1 -28.47 76.76 42.57
C MET A 1 -29.35 75.88 41.72
N ARG A 2 -29.14 75.87 40.38
CA ARG A 2 -30.09 75.41 39.38
C ARG A 2 -30.04 73.88 39.25
N LYS A 3 -31.25 73.24 39.26
CA LYS A 3 -31.49 71.80 39.01
C LYS A 3 -31.29 71.38 37.55
N THR A 4 -30.76 72.21 36.69
CA THR A 4 -30.75 72.00 35.24
C THR A 4 -29.47 71.41 34.71
N ASP A 5 -28.39 71.26 35.48
CA ASP A 5 -27.09 70.85 34.96
C ASP A 5 -26.77 69.35 35.16
N ILE A 6 -27.60 68.65 35.97
CA ILE A 6 -27.35 67.20 36.24
C ILE A 6 -27.95 66.31 35.15
N ASN A 7 -29.05 66.71 34.46
CA ASN A 7 -29.66 65.89 33.39
C ASN A 7 -28.90 65.86 32.07
N LYS A 8 -27.98 66.83 31.84
CA LYS A 8 -27.21 66.84 30.58
C LYS A 8 -26.02 65.90 30.58
N PHE A 9 -25.53 65.58 31.80
CA PHE A 9 -24.37 64.66 31.93
C PHE A 9 -24.74 63.18 31.82
N THR A 10 -26.02 62.86 32.06
CA THR A 10 -26.50 61.41 31.94
C THR A 10 -26.86 61.04 30.53
N ASP A 11 -27.12 62.02 29.63
CA ASP A 11 -27.50 61.71 28.23
C ASP A 11 -26.29 61.34 27.38
N GLU A 12 -25.10 61.95 27.59
CA GLU A 12 -23.87 61.65 26.82
C GLU A 12 -23.30 60.27 27.19
N THR A 13 -23.31 59.89 28.47
CA THR A 13 -22.84 58.59 28.95
C THR A 13 -23.79 57.43 28.52
N GLY A 14 -25.09 57.72 28.40
CA GLY A 14 -26.09 56.75 27.93
C GLY A 14 -25.94 56.43 26.43
N LEU A 15 -25.56 57.41 25.63
CA LEU A 15 -25.33 57.23 24.19
C LEU A 15 -24.03 56.46 23.89
N GLU A 16 -22.95 56.73 24.65
CA GLU A 16 -21.68 55.97 24.51
C GLU A 16 -21.84 54.50 24.89
N THR A 17 -22.49 54.21 26.02
CA THR A 17 -22.74 52.83 26.47
C THR A 17 -23.70 52.06 25.56
N ALA A 18 -24.66 52.75 24.93
CA ALA A 18 -25.56 52.12 23.94
C ALA A 18 -24.84 51.78 22.62
N GLY A 19 -23.93 52.66 22.16
CA GLY A 19 -23.09 52.42 20.97
C GLY A 19 -22.11 51.25 21.16
N GLU A 20 -21.46 51.20 22.33
CA GLU A 20 -20.50 50.14 22.67
C GLU A 20 -21.20 48.77 22.79
N ASN A 21 -22.37 48.72 23.41
CA ASN A 21 -23.19 47.54 23.51
C ASN A 21 -23.73 47.07 22.15
N ALA A 22 -24.04 47.95 21.23
CA ALA A 22 -24.46 47.64 19.88
C ALA A 22 -23.31 47.10 19.03
N ALA A 23 -22.11 47.69 19.14
CA ALA A 23 -20.89 47.19 18.48
C ALA A 23 -20.51 45.79 18.97
N VAL A 24 -20.53 45.54 20.29
CA VAL A 24 -20.27 44.22 20.88
C VAL A 24 -21.30 43.17 20.49
N LYS A 25 -22.59 43.54 20.37
CA LYS A 25 -23.63 42.65 19.84
C LYS A 25 -23.42 42.33 18.36
N GLY A 26 -23.01 43.29 17.54
CA GLY A 26 -22.70 43.09 16.11
C GLY A 26 -21.54 42.15 15.89
N THR A 27 -20.45 42.32 16.64
CA THR A 27 -19.26 41.45 16.55
C THR A 27 -19.54 40.02 17.02
N LYS A 28 -20.30 39.84 18.11
CA LYS A 28 -20.74 38.52 18.57
C LYS A 28 -21.65 37.83 17.54
N GLY A 29 -22.54 38.56 16.88
CA GLY A 29 -23.38 38.05 15.80
C GLY A 29 -22.54 37.60 14.61
N PHE A 30 -21.60 38.41 14.16
CA PHE A 30 -20.70 38.08 13.07
C PHE A 30 -19.85 36.82 13.38
N LEU A 31 -19.25 36.77 14.56
CA LEU A 31 -18.44 35.60 15.00
C LEU A 31 -19.28 34.31 15.02
N SER A 32 -20.52 34.42 15.46
CA SER A 32 -21.42 33.24 15.49
C SER A 32 -21.77 32.73 14.08
N VAL A 33 -21.92 33.62 13.10
CA VAL A 33 -22.15 33.25 11.71
C VAL A 33 -20.90 32.59 11.12
N VAL A 34 -19.73 33.22 11.32
CA VAL A 34 -18.44 32.65 10.88
C VAL A 34 -18.22 31.26 11.48
N TRP A 35 -18.48 31.10 12.78
CA TRP A 35 -18.37 29.81 13.45
C TRP A 35 -19.30 28.75 12.86
N LYS A 36 -20.56 29.10 12.57
CA LYS A 36 -21.52 28.19 11.92
C LYS A 36 -21.04 27.76 10.53
N VAL A 37 -20.56 28.70 9.72
CA VAL A 37 -20.02 28.40 8.39
C VAL A 37 -18.82 27.46 8.48
N VAL A 38 -17.84 27.79 9.35
CA VAL A 38 -16.65 26.94 9.56
C VAL A 38 -17.04 25.56 10.05
N SER A 39 -17.93 25.44 11.05
CA SER A 39 -18.38 24.15 11.56
C SER A 39 -19.14 23.33 10.50
N THR A 40 -19.93 23.98 9.66
CA THR A 40 -20.61 23.29 8.54
C THR A 40 -19.60 22.77 7.52
N LEU A 41 -18.60 23.57 7.15
CA LEU A 41 -17.54 23.13 6.23
C LEU A 41 -16.73 21.97 6.79
N LEU A 42 -16.38 22.03 8.10
CA LEU A 42 -15.70 20.93 8.78
C LEU A 42 -16.55 19.67 8.81
N MET A 43 -17.85 19.79 9.02
CA MET A 43 -18.77 18.65 9.00
C MET A 43 -18.85 18.03 7.61
N ILE A 44 -18.96 18.84 6.55
CA ILE A 44 -18.96 18.37 5.15
C ILE A 44 -17.63 17.65 4.84
N LEU A 45 -16.50 18.23 5.24
CA LEU A 45 -15.18 17.61 5.08
C LEU A 45 -15.10 16.26 5.80
N LEU A 46 -15.58 16.20 7.04
CA LEU A 46 -15.60 14.95 7.82
C LEU A 46 -16.45 13.88 7.13
N ILE A 47 -17.66 14.23 6.65
CA ILE A 47 -18.51 13.29 5.91
C ILE A 47 -17.80 12.81 4.64
N ALA A 48 -17.20 13.71 3.89
CA ALA A 48 -16.44 13.35 2.69
C ALA A 48 -15.29 12.38 3.00
N CYS A 49 -14.53 12.63 4.08
CA CYS A 49 -13.47 11.73 4.54
C CYS A 49 -14.02 10.34 4.93
N VAL A 50 -15.16 10.29 5.61
CA VAL A 50 -15.80 9.02 5.98
C VAL A 50 -16.23 8.25 4.72
N VAL A 51 -16.88 8.90 3.76
CA VAL A 51 -17.32 8.26 2.51
C VAL A 51 -16.13 7.70 1.73
N VAL A 52 -15.06 8.50 1.59
CA VAL A 52 -13.83 8.05 0.93
C VAL A 52 -13.20 6.88 1.69
N GLY A 53 -13.11 6.97 3.02
CA GLY A 53 -12.55 5.92 3.86
C GLY A 53 -13.33 4.60 3.74
N VAL A 54 -14.65 4.64 3.76
CA VAL A 54 -15.51 3.46 3.54
C VAL A 54 -15.31 2.88 2.14
N SER A 55 -15.30 3.72 1.11
CA SER A 55 -15.10 3.27 -0.28
C SER A 55 -13.75 2.58 -0.47
N VAL A 56 -12.68 3.16 0.06
CA VAL A 56 -11.34 2.57 0.04
C VAL A 56 -11.32 1.25 0.81
N SER A 57 -11.98 1.18 1.98
CA SER A 57 -12.04 -0.04 2.79
C SER A 57 -12.74 -1.18 2.05
N ILE A 58 -13.87 -0.90 1.38
CA ILE A 58 -14.59 -1.90 0.57
C ILE A 58 -13.71 -2.39 -0.58
N TYR A 59 -13.01 -1.48 -1.26
CA TYR A 59 -12.09 -1.82 -2.34
C TYR A 59 -10.95 -2.72 -1.86
N LEU A 60 -10.28 -2.36 -0.77
CA LEU A 60 -9.18 -3.15 -0.20
C LEU A 60 -9.66 -4.51 0.31
N PHE A 61 -10.87 -4.56 0.90
CA PHE A 61 -11.48 -5.83 1.33
C PHE A 61 -11.77 -6.74 0.14
N GLY A 62 -12.21 -6.20 -0.98
CA GLY A 62 -12.36 -6.94 -2.24
C GLY A 62 -11.04 -7.56 -2.70
N LEU A 63 -9.96 -6.75 -2.72
CA LEU A 63 -8.62 -7.23 -3.09
C LEU A 63 -8.09 -8.31 -2.13
N ALA A 64 -8.32 -8.14 -0.83
CA ALA A 64 -7.84 -9.08 0.19
C ALA A 64 -8.52 -10.46 0.10
N ASN A 65 -9.77 -10.49 -0.36
CA ASN A 65 -10.54 -11.73 -0.52
C ASN A 65 -10.50 -12.29 -1.96
N GLU A 66 -9.73 -11.68 -2.87
CA GLU A 66 -9.47 -12.32 -4.17
C GLU A 66 -8.81 -13.68 -3.92
N PRO A 67 -9.37 -14.78 -4.48
CA PRO A 67 -8.71 -16.06 -4.38
C PRO A 67 -7.30 -15.92 -4.97
N THR A 68 -6.32 -16.48 -4.31
CA THR A 68 -4.92 -16.41 -4.77
C THR A 68 -4.80 -16.89 -6.22
N GLY A 69 -5.68 -17.82 -6.62
CA GLY A 69 -5.70 -18.41 -7.97
C GLY A 69 -4.36 -19.05 -8.34
N ILE A 70 -3.50 -19.23 -7.35
CA ILE A 70 -2.15 -19.74 -7.52
C ILE A 70 -2.22 -21.25 -7.31
N ASP A 71 -2.28 -21.98 -8.41
CA ASP A 71 -1.97 -23.39 -8.38
C ASP A 71 -0.45 -23.55 -8.57
N LEU A 72 0.25 -23.76 -7.46
CA LEU A 72 1.69 -23.97 -7.45
C LEU A 72 2.09 -25.20 -8.28
N ASN A 73 1.18 -26.21 -8.42
CA ASN A 73 1.43 -27.39 -9.22
C ASN A 73 1.16 -27.16 -10.72
N ALA A 74 0.25 -26.23 -11.03
CA ALA A 74 -0.09 -25.87 -12.41
C ALA A 74 0.75 -24.70 -12.95
N SER A 75 1.70 -24.17 -12.18
CA SER A 75 2.59 -23.13 -12.69
C SER A 75 3.30 -23.69 -13.92
N LYS A 76 2.91 -23.16 -15.09
CA LYS A 76 3.47 -23.55 -16.40
C LYS A 76 4.92 -23.05 -16.49
N LEU A 77 5.79 -23.69 -15.73
CA LEU A 77 7.22 -23.51 -15.92
C LEU A 77 7.54 -24.02 -17.32
N GLN A 78 7.98 -23.12 -18.17
CA GLN A 78 8.47 -23.51 -19.50
C GLN A 78 9.81 -24.23 -19.30
N LEU A 79 9.72 -25.53 -19.01
CA LEU A 79 10.89 -26.38 -18.83
C LEU A 79 11.51 -26.73 -20.18
N THR A 80 12.81 -26.93 -20.18
CA THR A 80 13.53 -27.46 -21.33
C THR A 80 13.15 -28.92 -21.56
N SER A 81 12.77 -29.27 -22.77
CA SER A 81 12.55 -30.68 -23.18
C SER A 81 13.88 -31.29 -23.68
N PHE A 82 14.13 -32.52 -23.29
CA PHE A 82 15.33 -33.24 -23.67
C PHE A 82 14.97 -34.40 -24.60
N ILE A 83 15.70 -34.56 -25.68
CA ILE A 83 15.62 -35.72 -26.56
C ILE A 83 16.79 -36.64 -26.20
N TYR A 84 16.47 -37.89 -25.88
CA TYR A 84 17.45 -38.92 -25.60
C TYR A 84 17.43 -39.96 -26.71
N VAL A 85 18.61 -40.48 -27.04
CA VAL A 85 18.79 -41.62 -27.98
C VAL A 85 19.51 -42.76 -27.28
N ASN A 86 19.28 -43.96 -27.68
CA ASN A 86 20.03 -45.12 -27.17
C ASN A 86 21.47 -45.06 -27.65
N GLY A 87 22.42 -44.98 -26.73
CA GLY A 87 23.83 -45.08 -27.01
C GLY A 87 24.23 -46.52 -27.44
N LYS A 88 25.48 -46.68 -27.82
CA LYS A 88 26.02 -48.00 -28.25
C LYS A 88 25.99 -49.04 -27.15
N ASP A 89 25.93 -48.63 -25.91
CA ASP A 89 25.86 -49.45 -24.69
C ASP A 89 24.41 -49.66 -24.22
N GLY A 90 23.41 -49.21 -25.00
CA GLY A 90 21.99 -49.32 -24.70
C GLY A 90 21.48 -48.32 -23.65
N LYS A 91 22.33 -47.43 -23.15
CA LYS A 91 21.94 -46.40 -22.21
C LYS A 91 21.44 -45.16 -22.93
N PRO A 92 20.47 -44.42 -22.35
CA PRO A 92 20.01 -43.18 -22.91
C PRO A 92 21.11 -42.11 -22.84
N VAL A 93 21.41 -41.51 -23.97
CA VAL A 93 22.36 -40.40 -24.12
C VAL A 93 21.58 -39.18 -24.59
N GLU A 94 21.81 -38.04 -23.97
CA GLU A 94 21.21 -36.77 -24.38
C GLU A 94 21.68 -36.42 -25.79
N TYR A 95 20.72 -36.32 -26.72
CA TYR A 95 20.97 -35.99 -28.12
C TYR A 95 20.80 -34.52 -28.38
N GLN A 96 19.68 -33.93 -27.90
CA GLN A 96 19.36 -32.54 -28.15
C GLN A 96 18.49 -32.00 -27.02
N ARG A 97 18.72 -30.73 -26.69
CA ARG A 97 17.84 -29.93 -25.84
C ARG A 97 16.93 -29.08 -26.67
N LEU A 98 15.63 -29.18 -26.45
CA LEU A 98 14.63 -28.32 -27.05
C LEU A 98 14.24 -27.27 -25.99
N HIS A 99 14.69 -26.07 -26.15
CA HIS A 99 14.34 -24.96 -25.29
C HIS A 99 13.73 -23.84 -26.12
N SER A 100 12.81 -23.08 -25.54
CA SER A 100 12.22 -21.88 -26.13
C SER A 100 13.19 -20.71 -25.94
N THR A 101 12.74 -19.66 -25.25
CA THR A 101 13.54 -18.47 -24.92
C THR A 101 14.44 -18.70 -23.71
N GLU A 102 14.13 -19.68 -22.87
CA GLU A 102 14.81 -19.95 -21.60
C GLU A 102 15.21 -21.42 -21.47
N ASN A 103 16.38 -21.66 -20.91
CA ASN A 103 16.89 -22.99 -20.61
C ASN A 103 16.70 -23.29 -19.12
N ARG A 104 15.53 -23.84 -18.76
CA ARG A 104 15.16 -24.17 -17.39
C ARG A 104 15.16 -25.68 -17.16
N VAL A 105 15.91 -26.11 -16.17
CA VAL A 105 15.93 -27.49 -15.69
C VAL A 105 15.37 -27.49 -14.28
N TRP A 106 14.40 -28.37 -14.03
CA TRP A 106 13.86 -28.53 -12.68
C TRP A 106 14.88 -29.22 -11.78
N VAL A 107 15.01 -28.71 -10.56
CA VAL A 107 15.82 -29.28 -9.48
C VAL A 107 14.94 -29.33 -8.24
N ASP A 108 14.89 -30.45 -7.56
CA ASP A 108 14.14 -30.57 -6.32
C ASP A 108 14.79 -29.76 -5.20
N TYR A 109 13.98 -29.29 -4.27
CA TYR A 109 14.43 -28.37 -3.22
C TYR A 109 15.56 -28.96 -2.36
N GLU A 110 15.51 -30.27 -2.12
CA GLU A 110 16.51 -31.02 -1.37
C GLU A 110 17.89 -31.04 -2.05
N ASP A 111 17.88 -31.05 -3.39
CA ASP A 111 19.11 -31.08 -4.21
C ASP A 111 19.76 -29.70 -4.36
N ILE A 112 19.06 -28.62 -3.98
CA ILE A 112 19.65 -27.27 -4.01
C ILE A 112 20.62 -27.10 -2.84
N PRO A 113 21.90 -26.79 -3.10
CA PRO A 113 22.89 -26.55 -2.04
C PRO A 113 22.45 -25.46 -1.06
N LYS A 114 22.72 -25.70 0.24
CA LYS A 114 22.35 -24.74 1.29
C LYS A 114 22.88 -23.35 1.01
N GLN A 115 24.11 -23.22 0.52
CA GLN A 115 24.77 -21.96 0.21
C GLN A 115 24.01 -21.17 -0.86
N MET A 116 23.38 -21.84 -1.81
CA MET A 116 22.59 -21.20 -2.87
C MET A 116 21.25 -20.68 -2.30
N LYS A 117 20.61 -21.46 -1.44
CA LYS A 117 19.40 -21.03 -0.72
C LYS A 117 19.67 -19.79 0.14
N ASP A 118 20.76 -19.85 0.94
CA ASP A 118 21.18 -18.75 1.81
C ASP A 118 21.55 -17.49 1.00
N ALA A 119 22.24 -17.66 -0.14
CA ALA A 119 22.61 -16.54 -1.02
C ALA A 119 21.39 -15.87 -1.63
N MET A 120 20.40 -16.65 -2.09
CA MET A 120 19.14 -16.11 -2.63
C MET A 120 18.40 -15.26 -1.59
N VAL A 121 18.26 -15.79 -0.37
CA VAL A 121 17.64 -15.07 0.74
C VAL A 121 18.44 -13.82 1.10
N ALA A 122 19.76 -13.91 1.19
CA ALA A 122 20.61 -12.78 1.57
C ALA A 122 20.56 -11.61 0.57
N ILE A 123 20.42 -11.90 -0.72
CA ILE A 123 20.40 -10.90 -1.80
C ILE A 123 18.98 -10.33 -1.99
N GLU A 124 18.00 -11.20 -2.12
CA GLU A 124 16.65 -10.81 -2.51
C GLU A 124 15.80 -10.37 -1.32
N ASP A 125 15.91 -11.07 -0.19
CA ASP A 125 15.03 -10.87 0.95
C ASP A 125 15.68 -11.25 2.28
N LYS A 126 16.61 -10.42 2.75
CA LYS A 126 17.44 -10.69 3.93
C LYS A 126 16.64 -11.07 5.19
N ARG A 127 15.40 -10.61 5.29
CA ARG A 127 14.51 -10.89 6.42
C ARG A 127 13.39 -11.88 6.08
N PHE A 128 13.59 -12.72 5.07
CA PHE A 128 12.58 -13.65 4.56
C PHE A 128 11.89 -14.46 5.66
N TYR A 129 12.64 -14.94 6.64
CA TYR A 129 12.12 -15.75 7.74
C TYR A 129 11.51 -14.93 8.90
N GLU A 130 11.56 -13.60 8.83
CA GLU A 130 11.09 -12.71 9.90
C GLU A 130 9.73 -12.08 9.63
N HIS A 131 9.28 -12.07 8.38
CA HIS A 131 8.00 -11.47 7.98
C HIS A 131 7.04 -12.51 7.40
N SER A 132 5.76 -12.15 7.26
CA SER A 132 4.70 -13.01 6.70
C SER A 132 4.29 -12.53 5.29
N GLY A 133 5.13 -12.77 4.31
CA GLY A 133 4.89 -12.46 2.89
C GLY A 133 5.29 -11.05 2.47
N VAL A 134 5.27 -10.07 3.38
CA VAL A 134 5.62 -8.67 3.10
C VAL A 134 6.54 -8.13 4.18
N ASP A 135 7.69 -7.62 3.77
CA ASP A 135 8.59 -6.86 4.63
C ASP A 135 8.17 -5.38 4.66
N TRP A 136 7.36 -5.00 5.66
CA TRP A 136 6.83 -3.63 5.77
C TRP A 136 7.93 -2.57 5.95
N VAL A 137 9.02 -2.88 6.64
CA VAL A 137 10.13 -1.94 6.84
C VAL A 137 10.83 -1.66 5.51
N ARG A 138 11.12 -2.71 4.75
CA ARG A 138 11.74 -2.60 3.42
C ARG A 138 10.80 -1.92 2.42
N THR A 139 9.52 -2.28 2.44
CA THR A 139 8.50 -1.67 1.58
C THR A 139 8.36 -0.17 1.86
N MET A 140 8.31 0.24 3.13
CA MET A 140 8.24 1.66 3.49
C MET A 140 9.51 2.39 3.10
N GLY A 141 10.69 1.79 3.31
CA GLY A 141 11.96 2.36 2.85
C GLY A 141 11.99 2.58 1.34
N ALA A 142 11.50 1.63 0.55
CA ALA A 142 11.43 1.75 -0.89
C ALA A 142 10.47 2.88 -1.34
N VAL A 143 9.32 3.04 -0.67
CA VAL A 143 8.38 4.14 -0.92
C VAL A 143 9.00 5.51 -0.61
N LEU A 144 9.71 5.63 0.51
CA LEU A 144 10.38 6.88 0.89
C LEU A 144 11.52 7.23 -0.08
N ASN A 145 12.30 6.24 -0.52
CA ASN A 145 13.35 6.43 -1.51
C ASN A 145 12.78 6.88 -2.86
N LEU A 146 11.68 6.28 -3.30
CA LEU A 146 10.99 6.70 -4.52
C LEU A 146 10.49 8.15 -4.41
N ALA A 147 9.94 8.53 -3.26
CA ALA A 147 9.45 9.89 -3.02
C ALA A 147 10.60 10.92 -2.97
N SER A 148 11.79 10.52 -2.53
CA SER A 148 12.99 11.37 -2.47
C SER A 148 13.80 11.40 -3.78
N GLY A 149 13.39 10.63 -4.81
CA GLY A 149 14.09 10.55 -6.08
C GLY A 149 15.45 9.84 -6.01
N SER A 150 15.68 9.05 -4.95
CA SER A 150 16.91 8.27 -4.81
C SER A 150 16.72 6.86 -5.38
N ASP A 151 17.74 6.36 -6.09
CA ASP A 151 17.80 4.96 -6.53
C ASP A 151 17.96 4.06 -5.32
N GLY A 152 16.84 3.49 -4.86
CA GLY A 152 16.79 2.63 -3.69
C GLY A 152 16.70 1.15 -4.06
N TYR A 153 17.01 0.29 -3.09
CA TYR A 153 16.81 -1.16 -3.21
C TYR A 153 15.34 -1.48 -3.44
N GLY A 154 15.07 -2.52 -4.27
CA GLY A 154 13.72 -3.02 -4.49
C GLY A 154 13.05 -3.43 -3.17
N GLY A 155 11.79 -2.99 -2.97
CA GLY A 155 11.02 -3.26 -1.75
C GLY A 155 10.26 -4.60 -1.77
N SER A 156 10.38 -5.41 -2.83
CA SER A 156 9.63 -6.67 -2.98
C SER A 156 10.31 -7.82 -2.26
N THR A 157 9.52 -8.66 -1.60
CA THR A 157 9.98 -9.90 -0.95
C THR A 157 10.07 -11.05 -1.95
N LEU A 158 10.71 -12.17 -1.56
CA LEU A 158 10.74 -13.41 -2.36
C LEU A 158 9.33 -13.91 -2.66
N THR A 159 8.43 -13.87 -1.68
CA THR A 159 7.03 -14.28 -1.84
C THR A 159 6.30 -13.41 -2.86
N GLN A 160 6.53 -12.10 -2.83
CA GLN A 160 5.96 -11.18 -3.83
C GLN A 160 6.52 -11.42 -5.22
N GLN A 161 7.82 -11.72 -5.35
CA GLN A 161 8.43 -12.06 -6.62
C GLN A 161 7.88 -13.39 -7.17
N LEU A 162 7.68 -14.39 -6.31
CA LEU A 162 7.06 -15.66 -6.68
C LEU A 162 5.67 -15.42 -7.29
N ILE A 163 4.83 -14.63 -6.61
CA ILE A 163 3.48 -14.30 -7.10
C ILE A 163 3.54 -13.59 -8.45
N LYS A 164 4.39 -12.58 -8.58
CA LYS A 164 4.58 -11.86 -9.84
C LYS A 164 4.94 -12.83 -10.98
N ASN A 165 5.86 -13.75 -10.74
CA ASN A 165 6.33 -14.69 -11.75
C ASN A 165 5.27 -15.75 -12.15
N ILE A 166 4.45 -16.18 -11.18
CA ILE A 166 3.37 -17.17 -11.46
C ILE A 166 2.21 -16.50 -12.19
N THR A 167 1.85 -15.26 -11.82
CA THR A 167 0.70 -14.58 -12.41
C THR A 167 1.02 -13.91 -13.74
N ASP A 168 2.30 -13.78 -14.10
CA ASP A 168 2.82 -13.05 -15.27
C ASP A 168 2.24 -11.62 -15.40
N ASP A 169 1.83 -11.03 -14.28
CA ASP A 169 1.28 -9.68 -14.23
C ASP A 169 2.43 -8.67 -14.11
N ASN A 170 2.89 -8.22 -15.27
CA ASN A 170 4.00 -7.27 -15.40
C ASN A 170 3.53 -5.80 -15.52
N ALA A 171 2.22 -5.51 -15.37
CA ALA A 171 1.70 -4.16 -15.44
C ALA A 171 2.31 -3.26 -14.35
N VAL A 172 2.70 -2.04 -14.73
CA VAL A 172 3.21 -1.04 -13.78
C VAL A 172 2.02 -0.25 -13.22
N SER A 173 1.42 -0.72 -12.14
CA SER A 173 0.29 -0.03 -11.49
C SER A 173 0.27 -0.24 -9.99
N ILE A 174 -0.28 0.73 -9.26
CA ILE A 174 -0.48 0.66 -7.81
C ILE A 174 -1.43 -0.49 -7.45
N THR A 175 -2.51 -0.64 -8.22
CA THR A 175 -3.50 -1.72 -8.02
C THR A 175 -2.86 -3.10 -8.11
N ARG A 176 -2.01 -3.32 -9.13
CA ARG A 176 -1.24 -4.56 -9.24
C ARG A 176 -0.38 -4.80 -8.00
N LYS A 177 0.33 -3.77 -7.54
CA LYS A 177 1.20 -3.91 -6.36
C LYS A 177 0.41 -4.21 -5.08
N LEU A 178 -0.75 -3.60 -4.90
CA LEU A 178 -1.64 -3.94 -3.79
C LEU A 178 -2.12 -5.39 -3.87
N ARG A 179 -2.54 -5.85 -5.06
CA ARG A 179 -2.96 -7.24 -5.27
C ARG A 179 -1.81 -8.23 -4.98
N GLU A 180 -0.60 -7.93 -5.44
CA GLU A 180 0.60 -8.71 -5.14
C GLU A 180 0.85 -8.81 -3.63
N ILE A 181 0.71 -7.70 -2.88
CA ILE A 181 0.85 -7.67 -1.42
C ILE A 181 -0.19 -8.57 -0.75
N PHE A 182 -1.48 -8.43 -1.09
CA PHE A 182 -2.53 -9.25 -0.48
C PHE A 182 -2.38 -10.74 -0.81
N ARG A 183 -2.01 -11.07 -2.05
CA ARG A 183 -1.73 -12.45 -2.45
C ARG A 183 -0.53 -13.03 -1.70
N ALA A 184 0.54 -12.24 -1.46
CA ALA A 184 1.69 -12.67 -0.68
C ALA A 184 1.32 -12.98 0.78
N LEU A 185 0.51 -12.12 1.39
CA LEU A 185 0.00 -12.34 2.74
C LEU A 185 -0.90 -13.59 2.83
N ASN A 186 -1.75 -13.81 1.83
CA ASN A 186 -2.63 -14.98 1.80
C ASN A 186 -1.84 -16.27 1.55
N LEU A 187 -0.85 -16.24 0.63
CA LEU A 187 -0.02 -17.40 0.35
C LEU A 187 0.73 -17.89 1.59
N GLU A 188 1.33 -16.99 2.37
CA GLU A 188 2.05 -17.37 3.60
C GLU A 188 1.13 -17.72 4.80
N ARG A 189 -0.18 -17.56 4.67
CA ARG A 189 -1.15 -18.14 5.61
C ARG A 189 -1.46 -19.61 5.29
N GLU A 190 -1.36 -19.99 4.01
CA GLU A 190 -1.68 -21.33 3.54
C GLU A 190 -0.44 -22.24 3.53
N PHE A 191 0.74 -21.68 3.27
CA PHE A 191 1.99 -22.41 3.11
C PHE A 191 3.07 -21.91 4.08
N THR A 192 3.87 -22.85 4.57
CA THR A 192 5.09 -22.53 5.36
C THR A 192 6.25 -22.15 4.44
N LYS A 193 7.22 -21.45 4.97
CA LYS A 193 8.48 -21.10 4.28
C LYS A 193 9.42 -22.26 4.15
#